data_234bf6d7d79c44a83d67319710ad1aca
#
_entry.id   234bf6d7d79c44a83d67319710ad1aca
#
_cell.length_a   1.000
_cell.length_b   1.000
_cell.length_c   1.000
_cell.angle_alpha   90.00
_cell.angle_beta   90.00
_cell.angle_gamma   90.00
#
_symmetry.space_group_name_H-M   'P 1'
#
loop_
_entity.id
_entity.type
_entity.pdbx_description
1 polymer ?
#
loop_
_entity_poly.entity_id
_entity_poly.type
_entity_poly.pdbx_seq_one_letter_code
_entity_poly.pdbx_strand_id
1 'polypeptide(L)'
;MLIFSRKFSIIFSSKVDLFNQLYYNIISINKQQNGGTKMKKTCVELFAGVGGFRCGLNKVSLEDDKVTENGNWKFLWANQWEPSTKTQDAYDCYGTRFGFKDVSNIDIFEVDKKEIPDHTLLVGGFPCQDYSVAQTLSNSKGIEGKKGVLWWAIEETLAIKQPPFVLLENVDRLLLSPAKQRGRDFGIILRSFYENGYDVQWRVINAGEYGLPQKRRRTYIFAYHKSTNYYKEMQKLTDSDIIFENGLFVKQFPIKKSYESIAKSCISDYKDIIEVSNMFKCEFYNAGVMKNGGIYTVKTKSDFNLIYPLRKIREENEVDEKFFLTDAQVEKFAFLKGSKRIPRVKPDGTPYYYTEGAMPFPDNLDAPARTMLTSEGGVSRTTHVIEDFKTKKPRLLTPVECERINGFPDNWTNTGMTQKKRNFMMGNALVVGVIEKIGEEIENIIDKEN
;
A
#
# COMPACT_ATOMS: atom_id res chain seq x y z
N MET A 1 -19.55 -26.25 40.70
CA MET A 1 -19.49 -24.89 40.16
C MET A 1 -18.79 -24.82 38.75
N LEU A 2 -18.29 -25.91 38.21
CA LEU A 2 -17.59 -25.98 36.92
C LEU A 2 -18.45 -26.47 35.70
N ILE A 3 -19.67 -26.91 35.94
CA ILE A 3 -20.57 -27.49 34.89
C ILE A 3 -21.52 -26.38 34.32
N PHE A 4 -21.77 -25.32 35.05
CA PHE A 4 -22.65 -24.22 34.60
C PHE A 4 -21.95 -23.25 33.61
N SER A 5 -20.63 -23.13 33.68
CA SER A 5 -19.85 -22.21 32.81
C SER A 5 -19.75 -22.69 31.36
N ARG A 6 -19.64 -24.02 31.13
CA ARG A 6 -19.54 -24.57 29.76
C ARG A 6 -20.85 -24.53 28.96
N LYS A 7 -22.01 -24.64 29.62
CA LYS A 7 -23.31 -24.56 28.91
C LYS A 7 -23.66 -23.14 28.49
N PHE A 8 -23.25 -22.11 29.23
CA PHE A 8 -23.48 -20.72 28.85
C PHE A 8 -22.62 -20.29 27.66
N SER A 9 -21.37 -20.74 27.57
CA SER A 9 -20.47 -20.45 26.45
C SER A 9 -20.92 -21.05 25.12
N ILE A 10 -21.48 -22.28 25.15
CA ILE A 10 -21.97 -22.98 23.95
C ILE A 10 -23.29 -22.35 23.44
N ILE A 11 -24.17 -21.90 24.35
CA ILE A 11 -25.44 -21.25 23.98
C ILE A 11 -25.21 -19.83 23.44
N PHE A 12 -24.18 -19.12 23.89
CA PHE A 12 -23.84 -17.81 23.36
C PHE A 12 -23.17 -17.88 21.97
N SER A 13 -22.27 -18.85 21.75
CA SER A 13 -21.66 -19.10 20.45
C SER A 13 -22.72 -19.46 19.39
N SER A 14 -23.64 -20.40 19.71
CA SER A 14 -24.67 -20.83 18.75
C SER A 14 -25.69 -19.75 18.41
N LYS A 15 -25.97 -18.80 19.32
CA LYS A 15 -26.88 -17.68 19.04
C LYS A 15 -26.21 -16.60 18.20
N VAL A 16 -24.91 -16.34 18.38
CA VAL A 16 -24.15 -15.42 17.55
C VAL A 16 -24.01 -15.98 16.12
N ASP A 17 -23.75 -17.29 15.99
CA ASP A 17 -23.67 -17.95 14.69
C ASP A 17 -25.03 -17.96 13.97
N LEU A 18 -26.12 -18.21 14.69
CA LEU A 18 -27.47 -18.17 14.12
C LEU A 18 -27.90 -16.74 13.74
N PHE A 19 -27.52 -15.74 14.53
CA PHE A 19 -27.80 -14.34 14.23
C PHE A 19 -27.00 -13.86 13.01
N ASN A 20 -25.73 -14.25 12.91
CA ASN A 20 -24.90 -13.98 11.75
C ASN A 20 -25.46 -14.69 10.50
N GLN A 21 -25.88 -15.93 10.62
CA GLN A 21 -26.48 -16.70 9.51
C GLN A 21 -27.83 -16.13 9.05
N LEU A 22 -28.67 -15.66 9.97
CA LEU A 22 -29.92 -14.94 9.65
C LEU A 22 -29.64 -13.57 9.02
N TYR A 23 -28.67 -12.84 9.53
CA TYR A 23 -28.24 -11.55 8.97
C TYR A 23 -27.67 -11.72 7.55
N TYR A 24 -26.84 -12.74 7.32
CA TYR A 24 -26.35 -13.10 5.99
C TYR A 24 -27.47 -13.51 5.02
N ASN A 25 -28.46 -14.26 5.49
CA ASN A 25 -29.60 -14.65 4.67
C ASN A 25 -30.50 -13.45 4.31
N ILE A 26 -30.72 -12.51 5.24
CA ILE A 26 -31.50 -11.28 4.97
C ILE A 26 -30.77 -10.39 3.97
N ILE A 27 -29.46 -10.23 4.09
CA ILE A 27 -28.67 -9.47 3.12
C ILE A 27 -28.67 -10.14 1.75
N SER A 28 -28.57 -11.47 1.69
CA SER A 28 -28.59 -12.20 0.41
C SER A 28 -29.97 -12.14 -0.26
N ILE A 29 -31.06 -12.17 0.50
CA ILE A 29 -32.43 -12.04 -0.01
C ILE A 29 -32.67 -10.62 -0.54
N ASN A 30 -32.20 -9.60 0.16
CA ASN A 30 -32.29 -8.21 -0.31
C ASN A 30 -31.43 -7.94 -1.55
N LYS A 31 -30.30 -8.64 -1.73
CA LYS A 31 -29.50 -8.57 -2.96
C LYS A 31 -30.13 -9.35 -4.14
N GLN A 32 -30.88 -10.41 -3.88
CA GLN A 32 -31.59 -11.15 -4.93
C GLN A 32 -32.86 -10.48 -5.43
N GLN A 33 -33.47 -9.57 -4.65
CA GLN A 33 -34.65 -8.81 -5.07
C GLN A 33 -34.31 -7.55 -5.90
N ASN A 34 -33.05 -7.11 -5.91
CA ASN A 34 -32.60 -6.02 -6.78
C ASN A 34 -32.12 -6.62 -8.11
N GLY A 35 -33.04 -6.82 -9.05
CA GLY A 35 -32.74 -7.22 -10.42
C GLY A 35 -31.65 -6.30 -10.99
N GLY A 36 -30.53 -6.89 -11.38
CA GLY A 36 -29.48 -6.43 -12.30
C GLY A 36 -29.07 -4.95 -12.21
N THR A 37 -28.85 -4.37 -11.04
CA THR A 37 -28.21 -3.05 -10.99
C THR A 37 -26.74 -3.17 -11.30
N LYS A 38 -26.33 -2.57 -12.41
CA LYS A 38 -24.94 -2.49 -12.85
C LYS A 38 -24.01 -2.06 -11.70
N MET A 39 -22.92 -2.82 -11.47
CA MET A 39 -21.92 -2.49 -10.46
C MET A 39 -21.27 -1.14 -10.80
N LYS A 40 -21.38 -0.17 -9.89
CA LYS A 40 -20.86 1.19 -10.11
C LYS A 40 -19.40 1.26 -9.71
N LYS A 41 -18.60 2.06 -10.41
CA LYS A 41 -17.19 2.32 -10.07
C LYS A 41 -17.14 3.35 -8.92
N THR A 42 -17.44 2.90 -7.69
CA THR A 42 -17.40 3.72 -6.46
C THR A 42 -16.24 3.29 -5.58
N CYS A 43 -15.57 4.26 -4.96
CA CYS A 43 -14.36 4.04 -4.18
C CYS A 43 -14.44 4.72 -2.82
N VAL A 44 -13.85 4.07 -1.82
CA VAL A 44 -13.53 4.63 -0.50
C VAL A 44 -12.02 4.50 -0.29
N GLU A 45 -11.38 5.57 0.18
CA GLU A 45 -9.92 5.63 0.37
C GLU A 45 -9.59 5.81 1.86
N LEU A 46 -8.89 4.83 2.44
CA LEU A 46 -8.36 4.90 3.80
C LEU A 46 -6.88 5.32 3.78
N PHE A 47 -6.48 6.12 4.76
CA PHE A 47 -5.08 6.61 4.86
C PHE A 47 -4.64 7.33 3.58
N ALA A 48 -5.51 8.19 3.08
CA ALA A 48 -5.44 8.75 1.73
C ALA A 48 -4.15 9.54 1.42
N GLY A 49 -3.42 9.98 2.46
CA GLY A 49 -2.23 10.81 2.27
C GLY A 49 -2.58 12.06 1.47
N VAL A 50 -1.82 12.30 0.42
CA VAL A 50 -2.07 13.41 -0.53
C VAL A 50 -2.90 12.96 -1.76
N GLY A 51 -3.63 11.83 -1.67
CA GLY A 51 -4.55 11.36 -2.70
C GLY A 51 -3.94 10.50 -3.80
N GLY A 52 -2.92 9.71 -3.49
CA GLY A 52 -2.20 8.92 -4.49
C GLY A 52 -3.05 7.87 -5.21
N PHE A 53 -3.97 7.18 -4.52
CA PHE A 53 -4.90 6.24 -5.15
C PHE A 53 -5.88 6.97 -6.06
N ARG A 54 -6.47 8.09 -5.59
CA ARG A 54 -7.41 8.86 -6.39
C ARG A 54 -6.76 9.45 -7.63
N CYS A 55 -5.53 9.96 -7.50
CA CYS A 55 -4.75 10.45 -8.65
C CYS A 55 -4.55 9.37 -9.70
N GLY A 56 -4.20 8.15 -9.30
CA GLY A 56 -3.97 7.05 -10.24
C GLY A 56 -5.25 6.50 -10.85
N LEU A 57 -6.27 6.20 -10.05
CA LEU A 57 -7.53 5.64 -10.51
C LEU A 57 -8.28 6.61 -11.45
N ASN A 58 -8.18 7.91 -11.20
CA ASN A 58 -8.86 8.93 -12.01
C ASN A 58 -7.94 9.69 -12.97
N LYS A 59 -6.67 9.26 -13.15
CA LYS A 59 -5.74 9.88 -14.10
C LYS A 59 -5.78 11.41 -14.00
N VAL A 60 -5.54 11.89 -12.78
CA VAL A 60 -5.73 13.29 -12.41
C VAL A 60 -4.71 14.19 -13.10
N SER A 61 -5.17 15.33 -13.63
CA SER A 61 -4.31 16.44 -14.04
C SER A 61 -4.57 17.69 -13.20
N LEU A 62 -3.61 18.60 -13.16
CA LEU A 62 -3.66 19.88 -12.46
C LEU A 62 -3.19 20.98 -13.39
N GLU A 63 -4.08 21.90 -13.74
CA GLU A 63 -3.78 23.09 -14.57
C GLU A 63 -4.35 24.32 -13.88
N ASP A 64 -3.54 25.36 -13.69
CA ASP A 64 -3.92 26.61 -13.01
C ASP A 64 -4.64 26.37 -11.67
N ASP A 65 -4.09 25.46 -10.85
CA ASP A 65 -4.66 25.00 -9.57
C ASP A 65 -6.05 24.33 -9.68
N LYS A 66 -6.51 24.06 -10.89
CA LYS A 66 -7.76 23.34 -11.13
C LYS A 66 -7.50 21.86 -11.38
N VAL A 67 -8.07 21.02 -10.54
CA VAL A 67 -8.02 19.56 -10.67
C VAL A 67 -9.04 19.08 -11.69
N THR A 68 -8.59 18.20 -12.60
CA THR A 68 -9.46 17.46 -13.52
C THR A 68 -9.28 15.97 -13.29
N GLU A 69 -10.36 15.27 -13.00
CA GLU A 69 -10.41 13.82 -12.87
C GLU A 69 -10.87 13.22 -14.22
N ASN A 70 -9.96 12.51 -14.93
CA ASN A 70 -10.22 11.98 -16.27
C ASN A 70 -10.68 10.51 -16.25
N GLY A 71 -10.78 9.90 -15.06
CA GLY A 71 -11.25 8.52 -14.86
C GLY A 71 -12.74 8.43 -14.56
N ASN A 72 -13.19 7.20 -14.33
CA ASN A 72 -14.61 6.88 -14.12
C ASN A 72 -14.95 6.57 -12.66
N TRP A 73 -14.00 6.66 -11.75
CA TRP A 73 -14.20 6.32 -10.35
C TRP A 73 -14.84 7.47 -9.57
N LYS A 74 -15.94 7.19 -8.89
CA LYS A 74 -16.54 8.12 -7.94
C LYS A 74 -16.02 7.83 -6.54
N PHE A 75 -15.17 8.69 -6.02
CA PHE A 75 -14.74 8.65 -4.62
C PHE A 75 -15.87 9.18 -3.75
N LEU A 76 -16.39 8.30 -2.88
CA LEU A 76 -17.54 8.62 -2.01
C LEU A 76 -17.10 9.16 -0.66
N TRP A 77 -15.93 8.71 -0.19
CA TRP A 77 -15.39 9.11 1.09
C TRP A 77 -13.89 8.78 1.17
N ALA A 78 -13.16 9.58 1.91
CA ALA A 78 -11.76 9.35 2.22
C ALA A 78 -11.48 9.64 3.71
N ASN A 79 -10.43 9.02 4.25
CA ASN A 79 -9.94 9.33 5.59
C ASN A 79 -8.45 9.60 5.56
N GLN A 80 -8.05 10.71 6.18
CA GLN A 80 -6.66 11.06 6.39
C GLN A 80 -6.50 11.77 7.72
N TRP A 81 -5.71 11.18 8.61
CA TRP A 81 -5.39 11.74 9.92
C TRP A 81 -3.96 11.41 10.34
N GLU A 82 -3.24 12.40 10.88
CA GLU A 82 -1.84 12.27 11.31
C GLU A 82 -1.74 12.55 12.84
N PRO A 83 -1.68 11.52 13.68
CA PRO A 83 -1.77 11.67 15.13
C PRO A 83 -0.58 12.40 15.78
N SER A 84 0.56 12.47 15.08
CA SER A 84 1.83 12.94 15.63
C SER A 84 2.16 14.40 15.27
N THR A 85 1.30 15.06 14.49
CA THR A 85 1.56 16.41 13.96
C THR A 85 0.51 17.41 14.43
N LYS A 86 0.94 18.67 14.65
CA LYS A 86 0.00 19.76 14.97
C LYS A 86 -0.77 20.24 13.73
N THR A 87 -0.19 20.06 12.54
CA THR A 87 -0.78 20.38 11.25
C THR A 87 -1.17 19.12 10.51
N GLN A 88 -2.28 19.13 9.81
CA GLN A 88 -2.79 17.99 9.04
C GLN A 88 -2.48 18.19 7.55
N ASP A 89 -1.20 18.39 7.22
CA ASP A 89 -0.76 18.83 5.89
C ASP A 89 -1.23 17.89 4.76
N ALA A 90 -1.30 16.57 5.00
CA ALA A 90 -1.81 15.63 3.99
C ALA A 90 -3.32 15.77 3.79
N TYR A 91 -4.09 15.89 4.88
CA TYR A 91 -5.53 16.16 4.82
C TYR A 91 -5.83 17.48 4.13
N ASP A 92 -5.09 18.55 4.49
CA ASP A 92 -5.24 19.87 3.88
C ASP A 92 -4.93 19.83 2.38
N CYS A 93 -3.90 19.07 1.97
CA CYS A 93 -3.59 18.86 0.56
C CYS A 93 -4.73 18.13 -0.16
N TYR A 94 -5.19 17.02 0.40
CA TYR A 94 -6.29 16.25 -0.18
C TYR A 94 -7.55 17.10 -0.33
N GLY A 95 -7.93 17.80 0.74
CA GLY A 95 -9.11 18.67 0.75
C GLY A 95 -9.02 19.86 -0.22
N THR A 96 -7.83 20.47 -0.34
CA THR A 96 -7.58 21.54 -1.31
C THR A 96 -7.73 21.05 -2.74
N ARG A 97 -7.30 19.82 -3.04
CA ARG A 97 -7.33 19.26 -4.40
C ARG A 97 -8.69 18.68 -4.77
N PHE A 98 -9.37 18.02 -3.85
CA PHE A 98 -10.59 17.26 -4.13
C PHE A 98 -11.85 17.77 -3.42
N GLY A 99 -11.70 18.77 -2.57
CA GLY A 99 -12.77 19.28 -1.70
C GLY A 99 -12.79 18.60 -0.33
N PHE A 100 -13.25 19.35 0.68
CA PHE A 100 -13.26 18.92 2.08
C PHE A 100 -14.56 18.16 2.47
N LYS A 101 -15.55 18.12 1.59
CA LYS A 101 -16.87 17.58 1.91
C LYS A 101 -16.85 16.07 2.23
N ASP A 102 -16.12 15.30 1.45
CA ASP A 102 -16.13 13.84 1.50
C ASP A 102 -14.81 13.28 2.03
N VAL A 103 -14.05 14.07 2.81
CA VAL A 103 -12.84 13.63 3.49
C VAL A 103 -12.92 13.87 4.98
N SER A 104 -12.62 12.82 5.76
CA SER A 104 -12.60 12.84 7.23
C SER A 104 -11.18 13.06 7.75
N ASN A 105 -11.05 13.94 8.75
CA ASN A 105 -9.81 14.16 9.51
C ASN A 105 -9.98 13.72 10.98
N ILE A 106 -10.44 12.50 11.16
CA ILE A 106 -10.68 11.88 12.47
C ILE A 106 -9.87 10.59 12.52
N ASP A 107 -9.41 10.19 13.71
CA ASP A 107 -8.78 8.87 13.88
C ASP A 107 -9.74 7.80 13.35
N ILE A 108 -9.28 6.96 12.45
CA ILE A 108 -10.10 5.93 11.81
C ILE A 108 -10.75 4.98 12.83
N PHE A 109 -10.19 4.82 14.02
CA PHE A 109 -10.78 4.03 15.11
C PHE A 109 -11.97 4.73 15.79
N GLU A 110 -12.09 6.06 15.65
CA GLU A 110 -13.23 6.83 16.17
C GLU A 110 -14.37 6.95 15.15
N VAL A 111 -14.11 6.58 13.89
CA VAL A 111 -15.14 6.59 12.83
C VAL A 111 -16.04 5.36 12.96
N ASP A 112 -17.35 5.55 13.07
CA ASP A 112 -18.30 4.44 12.90
C ASP A 112 -18.27 3.92 11.46
N LYS A 113 -17.80 2.71 11.28
CA LYS A 113 -17.66 2.10 9.94
C LYS A 113 -19.01 1.93 9.23
N LYS A 114 -20.13 1.94 9.95
CA LYS A 114 -21.46 1.89 9.36
C LYS A 114 -21.80 3.15 8.57
N GLU A 115 -21.24 4.30 8.98
CA GLU A 115 -21.45 5.59 8.31
C GLU A 115 -20.61 5.74 7.03
N ILE A 116 -19.57 4.92 6.86
CA ILE A 116 -18.83 4.88 5.61
C ILE A 116 -19.78 4.45 4.48
N PRO A 117 -19.86 5.17 3.34
CA PRO A 117 -20.74 4.79 2.25
C PRO A 117 -20.45 3.38 1.70
N ASP A 118 -21.48 2.66 1.26
CA ASP A 118 -21.29 1.40 0.53
C ASP A 118 -20.57 1.67 -0.80
N HIS A 119 -19.57 0.88 -1.11
CA HIS A 119 -18.65 1.10 -2.22
C HIS A 119 -18.22 -0.19 -2.88
N THR A 120 -17.77 -0.10 -4.12
CA THR A 120 -17.31 -1.24 -4.91
C THR A 120 -15.85 -1.57 -4.64
N LEU A 121 -15.02 -0.55 -4.43
CA LEU A 121 -13.59 -0.70 -4.21
C LEU A 121 -13.16 0.05 -2.94
N LEU A 122 -12.54 -0.68 -2.03
CA LEU A 122 -11.81 -0.10 -0.90
C LEU A 122 -10.33 0.00 -1.27
N VAL A 123 -9.73 1.19 -1.11
CA VAL A 123 -8.29 1.37 -1.32
C VAL A 123 -7.62 1.96 -0.08
N GLY A 124 -6.32 1.69 0.10
CA GLY A 124 -5.56 2.30 1.19
C GLY A 124 -4.09 1.89 1.22
N GLY A 125 -3.25 2.83 1.64
CA GLY A 125 -1.82 2.62 1.92
C GLY A 125 -1.58 2.66 3.42
N PHE A 126 -1.61 1.53 4.11
CA PHE A 126 -1.48 1.48 5.55
C PHE A 126 -0.02 1.27 6.00
N PRO A 127 0.44 1.89 7.11
CA PRO A 127 1.81 1.74 7.59
C PRO A 127 2.06 0.32 8.14
N CYS A 128 3.30 -0.17 7.92
CA CYS A 128 3.76 -1.43 8.48
C CYS A 128 4.07 -1.26 9.96
N GLN A 129 3.22 -1.80 10.81
CA GLN A 129 3.37 -1.80 12.29
C GLN A 129 3.32 -3.23 12.82
N ASP A 130 3.66 -3.43 14.10
CA ASP A 130 3.63 -4.77 14.73
C ASP A 130 2.19 -5.26 14.89
N TYR A 131 1.86 -6.38 14.25
CA TYR A 131 0.52 -7.01 14.24
C TYR A 131 0.30 -7.97 15.40
N SER A 132 1.02 -7.85 16.53
CA SER A 132 0.90 -8.77 17.66
C SER A 132 -0.51 -8.77 18.26
N VAL A 133 -1.32 -9.76 17.89
CA VAL A 133 -2.68 -9.98 18.45
C VAL A 133 -2.63 -10.26 19.94
N ALA A 134 -1.58 -10.93 20.43
CA ALA A 134 -1.43 -11.26 21.85
C ALA A 134 -1.34 -10.02 22.75
N GLN A 135 -0.76 -8.92 22.26
CA GLN A 135 -0.73 -7.65 23.00
C GLN A 135 -2.07 -6.91 22.96
N THR A 136 -2.83 -7.05 21.87
CA THR A 136 -4.11 -6.37 21.69
C THR A 136 -5.22 -7.05 22.53
N LEU A 137 -5.22 -8.37 22.60
CA LEU A 137 -6.24 -9.14 23.34
C LEU A 137 -5.97 -9.20 24.85
N SER A 138 -4.70 -9.17 25.31
CA SER A 138 -4.36 -9.11 26.74
C SER A 138 -4.67 -7.77 27.37
N ASN A 139 -4.77 -6.71 26.58
CA ASN A 139 -5.16 -5.36 27.00
C ASN A 139 -6.66 -5.08 26.80
N SER A 140 -7.52 -6.05 27.03
CA SER A 140 -8.99 -5.96 26.92
C SER A 140 -9.66 -4.95 27.89
N LYS A 141 -8.91 -4.01 28.43
CA LYS A 141 -9.38 -2.73 28.95
C LYS A 141 -9.27 -1.69 27.84
N GLY A 142 -10.26 -1.69 26.94
CA GLY A 142 -10.57 -0.57 26.05
C GLY A 142 -9.38 0.03 25.27
N ILE A 143 -9.69 0.58 24.19
CA ILE A 143 -9.02 1.46 23.20
C ILE A 143 -7.90 2.41 23.71
N GLU A 144 -7.58 2.44 24.98
CA GLU A 144 -6.58 3.34 25.59
C GLU A 144 -5.12 2.88 25.53
N GLY A 145 -4.84 1.66 25.05
CA GLY A 145 -3.49 1.11 24.94
C GLY A 145 -2.85 1.33 23.58
N LYS A 146 -2.11 2.43 23.39
CA LYS A 146 -1.13 2.69 22.30
C LYS A 146 -1.61 2.30 20.91
N LYS A 147 -2.02 3.32 20.10
CA LYS A 147 -2.17 3.34 18.63
C LYS A 147 -2.28 1.93 18.01
N GLY A 148 -3.50 1.43 17.96
CA GLY A 148 -3.79 0.11 17.37
C GLY A 148 -3.18 -0.01 15.98
N VAL A 149 -2.78 -1.21 15.63
CA VAL A 149 -2.31 -1.50 14.26
C VAL A 149 -3.43 -1.12 13.31
N LEU A 150 -3.20 -0.18 12.41
CA LEU A 150 -4.22 0.36 11.50
C LEU A 150 -4.90 -0.70 10.61
N TRP A 151 -4.30 -1.88 10.52
CA TRP A 151 -4.94 -3.05 9.90
C TRP A 151 -6.31 -3.37 10.51
N TRP A 152 -6.48 -3.26 11.81
CA TRP A 152 -7.75 -3.61 12.47
C TRP A 152 -8.90 -2.68 12.07
N ALA A 153 -8.60 -1.43 11.73
CA ALA A 153 -9.60 -0.52 11.18
C ALA A 153 -10.01 -0.93 9.75
N ILE A 154 -9.07 -1.46 8.96
CA ILE A 154 -9.39 -2.05 7.65
C ILE A 154 -10.25 -3.29 7.85
N GLU A 155 -9.84 -4.20 8.71
CA GLU A 155 -10.56 -5.45 9.00
C GLU A 155 -12.01 -5.18 9.45
N GLU A 156 -12.22 -4.24 10.38
CA GLU A 156 -13.55 -3.82 10.80
C GLU A 156 -14.38 -3.24 9.64
N THR A 157 -13.75 -2.48 8.74
CA THR A 157 -14.40 -1.97 7.54
C THR A 157 -14.80 -3.11 6.59
N LEU A 158 -13.94 -4.13 6.42
CA LEU A 158 -14.25 -5.31 5.61
C LEU A 158 -15.41 -6.10 6.19
N ALA A 159 -15.44 -6.30 7.51
CA ALA A 159 -16.50 -7.04 8.19
C ALA A 159 -17.88 -6.35 8.07
N ILE A 160 -17.90 -5.02 8.17
CA ILE A 160 -19.15 -4.22 8.15
C ILE A 160 -19.62 -3.93 6.71
N LYS A 161 -18.71 -3.54 5.82
CA LYS A 161 -19.06 -3.05 4.47
C LYS A 161 -18.96 -4.09 3.38
N GLN A 162 -18.12 -5.11 3.54
CA GLN A 162 -17.93 -6.19 2.56
C GLN A 162 -17.82 -5.67 1.10
N PRO A 163 -16.91 -4.72 0.81
CA PRO A 163 -16.75 -4.21 -0.55
C PRO A 163 -16.41 -5.36 -1.51
N PRO A 164 -16.97 -5.39 -2.73
CA PRO A 164 -16.64 -6.42 -3.72
C PRO A 164 -15.14 -6.59 -3.97
N PHE A 165 -14.40 -5.49 -3.97
CA PHE A 165 -12.97 -5.46 -4.25
C PHE A 165 -12.22 -4.59 -3.26
N VAL A 166 -10.96 -4.96 -2.99
CA VAL A 166 -10.05 -4.24 -2.11
C VAL A 166 -8.67 -4.15 -2.77
N LEU A 167 -8.06 -2.98 -2.79
CA LEU A 167 -6.69 -2.78 -3.24
C LEU A 167 -5.89 -2.04 -2.17
N LEU A 168 -4.92 -2.73 -1.58
CA LEU A 168 -4.06 -2.16 -0.54
C LEU A 168 -2.61 -2.08 -1.00
N GLU A 169 -1.89 -1.10 -0.47
CA GLU A 169 -0.45 -0.94 -0.67
C GLU A 169 0.29 -1.02 0.67
N ASN A 170 1.45 -1.68 0.66
CA ASN A 170 2.36 -1.69 1.80
C ASN A 170 3.81 -1.89 1.35
N VAL A 171 4.76 -1.72 2.27
CA VAL A 171 6.17 -2.02 2.00
C VAL A 171 6.38 -3.52 1.77
N ASP A 172 7.35 -3.90 0.94
CA ASP A 172 7.66 -5.30 0.62
C ASP A 172 8.12 -6.12 1.84
N ARG A 173 8.65 -5.44 2.86
CA ARG A 173 9.03 -6.06 4.14
C ARG A 173 7.84 -6.71 4.87
N LEU A 174 6.59 -6.30 4.63
CA LEU A 174 5.39 -6.90 5.21
C LEU A 174 5.37 -8.42 5.02
N LEU A 175 5.78 -8.90 3.85
CA LEU A 175 5.80 -10.34 3.53
C LEU A 175 6.78 -11.14 4.41
N LEU A 176 7.75 -10.48 5.04
CA LEU A 176 8.81 -11.10 5.83
C LEU A 176 8.71 -10.79 7.33
N SER A 177 7.74 -9.97 7.72
CA SER A 177 7.56 -9.50 9.10
C SER A 177 6.84 -10.54 9.97
N PRO A 178 7.22 -10.66 11.25
CA PRO A 178 8.44 -10.17 11.89
C PRO A 178 9.64 -11.11 11.65
N ALA A 179 10.86 -10.63 11.91
CA ALA A 179 12.09 -11.42 11.67
C ALA A 179 12.14 -12.76 12.43
N LYS A 180 11.56 -12.81 13.65
CA LYS A 180 11.53 -14.02 14.52
C LYS A 180 10.47 -15.05 14.06
N GLN A 181 9.43 -14.62 13.36
CA GLN A 181 8.33 -15.47 12.89
C GLN A 181 7.93 -15.00 11.48
N ARG A 182 8.80 -15.29 10.51
CA ARG A 182 8.65 -14.79 9.13
C ARG A 182 7.28 -15.10 8.54
N GLY A 183 6.65 -14.08 7.97
CA GLY A 183 5.37 -14.16 7.31
C GLY A 183 4.14 -14.08 8.24
N ARG A 184 4.31 -14.04 9.57
CA ARG A 184 3.20 -13.97 10.53
C ARG A 184 2.28 -12.80 10.23
N ASP A 185 2.82 -11.61 10.04
CA ASP A 185 2.03 -10.39 9.92
C ASP A 185 1.17 -10.42 8.64
N PHE A 186 1.74 -10.88 7.55
CA PHE A 186 0.97 -11.08 6.32
C PHE A 186 0.00 -12.26 6.43
N GLY A 187 0.34 -13.31 7.17
CA GLY A 187 -0.57 -14.42 7.49
C GLY A 187 -1.81 -13.94 8.26
N ILE A 188 -1.66 -13.03 9.21
CA ILE A 188 -2.78 -12.40 9.94
C ILE A 188 -3.70 -11.62 8.96
N ILE A 189 -3.11 -10.85 8.05
CA ILE A 189 -3.86 -10.13 7.01
C ILE A 189 -4.64 -11.12 6.12
N LEU A 190 -4.00 -12.18 5.65
CA LEU A 190 -4.67 -13.21 4.84
C LEU A 190 -5.76 -13.92 5.63
N ARG A 191 -5.56 -14.20 6.93
CA ARG A 191 -6.59 -14.80 7.78
C ARG A 191 -7.81 -13.88 7.92
N SER A 192 -7.60 -12.59 8.15
CA SER A 192 -8.70 -11.62 8.21
C SER A 192 -9.48 -11.56 6.89
N PHE A 193 -8.81 -11.59 5.74
CA PHE A 193 -9.48 -11.65 4.44
C PHE A 193 -10.29 -12.95 4.29
N TYR A 194 -9.71 -14.09 4.65
CA TYR A 194 -10.38 -15.39 4.57
C TYR A 194 -11.65 -15.43 5.43
N GLU A 195 -11.58 -14.96 6.68
CA GLU A 195 -12.72 -14.91 7.61
C GLU A 195 -13.84 -13.99 7.10
N ASN A 196 -13.50 -12.93 6.38
CA ASN A 196 -14.45 -12.02 5.76
C ASN A 196 -14.90 -12.48 4.34
N GLY A 197 -14.51 -13.66 3.88
CA GLY A 197 -14.98 -14.25 2.63
C GLY A 197 -14.27 -13.75 1.36
N TYR A 198 -13.01 -13.34 1.46
CA TYR A 198 -12.18 -12.90 0.34
C TYR A 198 -11.09 -13.92 0.00
N ASP A 199 -10.84 -14.06 -1.30
CA ASP A 199 -9.57 -14.54 -1.81
C ASP A 199 -8.65 -13.36 -2.15
N VAL A 200 -7.34 -13.63 -2.24
CA VAL A 200 -6.33 -12.57 -2.32
C VAL A 200 -5.28 -12.89 -3.38
N GLN A 201 -4.90 -11.91 -4.18
CA GLN A 201 -3.70 -11.92 -5.01
C GLN A 201 -2.73 -10.85 -4.51
N TRP A 202 -1.43 -11.10 -4.55
CA TRP A 202 -0.43 -10.06 -4.25
C TRP A 202 0.73 -10.07 -5.23
N ARG A 203 1.30 -8.89 -5.42
CA ARG A 203 2.50 -8.70 -6.22
C ARG A 203 3.41 -7.65 -5.58
N VAL A 204 4.68 -7.95 -5.41
CA VAL A 204 5.69 -6.93 -5.13
C VAL A 204 6.09 -6.30 -6.46
N ILE A 205 5.78 -5.02 -6.61
CA ILE A 205 6.08 -4.25 -7.81
C ILE A 205 7.18 -3.24 -7.49
N ASN A 206 8.27 -3.30 -8.25
CA ASN A 206 9.25 -2.23 -8.31
C ASN A 206 8.89 -1.33 -9.50
N ALA A 207 8.36 -0.15 -9.23
CA ALA A 207 7.84 0.73 -10.28
C ALA A 207 8.86 1.02 -11.40
N GLY A 208 10.14 1.19 -11.04
CA GLY A 208 11.22 1.41 -12.00
C GLY A 208 11.53 0.24 -12.93
N GLU A 209 11.05 -0.96 -12.62
CA GLU A 209 11.16 -2.13 -13.50
C GLU A 209 10.03 -2.22 -14.52
N TYR A 210 9.01 -1.38 -14.40
CA TYR A 210 7.83 -1.34 -15.26
C TYR A 210 7.64 0.00 -15.99
N GLY A 211 8.76 0.70 -16.26
CA GLY A 211 8.75 1.92 -17.05
C GLY A 211 8.26 3.16 -16.30
N LEU A 212 8.33 3.15 -14.96
CA LEU A 212 7.94 4.30 -14.14
C LEU A 212 9.18 4.98 -13.52
N PRO A 213 9.08 6.26 -13.10
CA PRO A 213 10.24 7.09 -12.80
C PRO A 213 11.07 6.67 -11.58
N GLN A 214 10.56 5.80 -10.71
CA GLN A 214 11.19 5.50 -9.41
C GLN A 214 11.37 4.00 -9.18
N LYS A 215 12.54 3.59 -8.70
CA LYS A 215 12.80 2.25 -8.16
C LYS A 215 12.18 2.13 -6.76
N ARG A 216 10.85 2.10 -6.67
CA ARG A 216 10.11 1.95 -5.42
C ARG A 216 9.42 0.60 -5.40
N ARG A 217 9.84 -0.26 -4.48
CA ARG A 217 9.27 -1.60 -4.27
C ARG A 217 8.15 -1.53 -3.25
N ARG A 218 6.96 -2.01 -3.65
CA ARG A 218 5.79 -2.10 -2.77
C ARG A 218 5.03 -3.38 -3.02
N THR A 219 4.41 -3.90 -1.97
CA THR A 219 3.44 -5.00 -2.06
C THR A 219 2.08 -4.41 -2.34
N TYR A 220 1.48 -4.81 -3.45
CA TYR A 220 0.08 -4.53 -3.76
C TYR A 220 -0.73 -5.79 -3.48
N ILE A 221 -1.81 -5.62 -2.73
CA ILE A 221 -2.68 -6.70 -2.24
C ILE A 221 -4.06 -6.44 -2.84
N PHE A 222 -4.54 -7.34 -3.66
CA PHE A 222 -5.85 -7.28 -4.27
C PHE A 222 -6.72 -8.41 -3.71
N ALA A 223 -7.79 -8.04 -3.01
CA ALA A 223 -8.76 -9.01 -2.49
C ALA A 223 -10.10 -8.87 -3.23
N TYR A 224 -10.76 -10.00 -3.44
CA TYR A 224 -12.05 -10.07 -4.13
C TYR A 224 -12.99 -10.98 -3.38
N HIS A 225 -14.20 -10.47 -3.13
CA HIS A 225 -15.18 -11.14 -2.28
C HIS A 225 -15.89 -12.29 -3.02
N LYS A 226 -16.26 -13.34 -2.30
CA LYS A 226 -16.96 -14.53 -2.83
C LYS A 226 -18.28 -14.25 -3.56
N SER A 227 -18.87 -13.07 -3.38
CA SER A 227 -20.08 -12.64 -4.07
C SER A 227 -19.84 -12.21 -5.52
N THR A 228 -18.58 -11.99 -5.94
CA THR A 228 -18.22 -11.50 -7.28
C THR A 228 -18.17 -12.65 -8.32
N ASN A 229 -18.39 -12.31 -9.58
CA ASN A 229 -18.16 -13.24 -10.68
C ASN A 229 -16.67 -13.51 -10.87
N TYR A 230 -15.83 -12.48 -10.64
CA TYR A 230 -14.37 -12.65 -10.67
C TYR A 230 -13.90 -13.73 -9.71
N TYR A 231 -14.42 -13.78 -8.47
CA TYR A 231 -14.14 -14.87 -7.55
C TYR A 231 -14.48 -16.24 -8.16
N LYS A 232 -15.69 -16.40 -8.73
CA LYS A 232 -16.14 -17.66 -9.33
C LYS A 232 -15.26 -18.08 -10.52
N GLU A 233 -14.76 -17.13 -11.30
CA GLU A 233 -13.83 -17.41 -12.39
C GLU A 233 -12.48 -17.88 -11.86
N MET A 234 -11.92 -17.19 -10.87
CA MET A 234 -10.63 -17.57 -10.26
C MET A 234 -10.67 -18.96 -9.60
N GLN A 235 -11.84 -19.41 -9.10
CA GLN A 235 -11.98 -20.77 -8.57
C GLN A 235 -11.74 -21.87 -9.61
N LYS A 236 -11.99 -21.60 -10.89
CA LYS A 236 -11.81 -22.56 -11.98
C LYS A 236 -10.36 -22.72 -12.42
N LEU A 237 -9.49 -21.80 -12.03
CA LEU A 237 -8.10 -21.74 -12.44
C LEU A 237 -7.17 -22.38 -11.41
N THR A 238 -6.00 -22.84 -11.84
CA THR A 238 -4.94 -23.22 -10.91
C THR A 238 -4.29 -21.98 -10.32
N ASP A 239 -3.63 -22.10 -9.16
CA ASP A 239 -2.91 -21.01 -8.52
C ASP A 239 -1.81 -20.44 -9.45
N SER A 240 -1.16 -21.31 -10.22
CA SER A 240 -0.16 -20.92 -11.22
C SER A 240 -0.78 -20.09 -12.35
N ASP A 241 -1.95 -20.50 -12.85
CA ASP A 241 -2.66 -19.75 -13.91
C ASP A 241 -3.07 -18.37 -13.44
N ILE A 242 -3.49 -18.22 -12.18
CA ILE A 242 -3.82 -16.92 -11.59
C ILE A 242 -2.58 -16.04 -11.53
N ILE A 243 -1.42 -16.57 -11.12
CA ILE A 243 -0.21 -15.77 -10.96
C ILE A 243 0.40 -15.34 -12.31
N PHE A 244 0.37 -16.23 -13.32
CA PHE A 244 1.13 -16.05 -14.55
C PHE A 244 0.31 -15.72 -15.80
N GLU A 245 -1.02 -16.01 -15.82
CA GLU A 245 -1.82 -15.91 -17.03
C GLU A 245 -3.08 -15.02 -16.89
N ASN A 246 -3.80 -15.11 -15.76
CA ASN A 246 -5.18 -14.60 -15.69
C ASN A 246 -5.47 -13.65 -14.51
N GLY A 247 -4.56 -13.51 -13.54
CA GLY A 247 -4.79 -12.65 -12.39
C GLY A 247 -4.64 -11.17 -12.71
N LEU A 248 -5.05 -10.31 -11.77
CA LEU A 248 -5.07 -8.86 -11.90
C LEU A 248 -3.75 -8.27 -12.41
N PHE A 249 -2.62 -8.75 -11.89
CA PHE A 249 -1.32 -8.12 -12.13
C PHE A 249 -0.66 -8.55 -13.44
N VAL A 250 -1.16 -9.58 -14.12
CA VAL A 250 -0.45 -10.26 -15.21
C VAL A 250 -0.17 -9.35 -16.39
N LYS A 251 -1.18 -8.64 -16.86
CA LYS A 251 -1.10 -7.84 -18.09
C LYS A 251 -0.20 -6.60 -17.92
N GLN A 252 -0.36 -5.88 -16.82
CA GLN A 252 0.35 -4.61 -16.59
C GLN A 252 1.73 -4.80 -15.94
N PHE A 253 1.90 -5.90 -15.21
CA PHE A 253 3.13 -6.21 -14.47
C PHE A 253 3.59 -7.64 -14.78
N PRO A 254 3.96 -7.92 -16.04
CA PRO A 254 4.38 -9.26 -16.44
C PRO A 254 5.63 -9.70 -15.70
N ILE A 255 5.67 -10.98 -15.37
CA ILE A 255 6.78 -11.65 -14.69
C ILE A 255 7.22 -12.87 -15.48
N LYS A 256 8.49 -13.25 -15.32
CA LYS A 256 9.02 -14.46 -15.95
C LYS A 256 8.30 -15.68 -15.41
N LYS A 257 7.89 -16.59 -16.31
CA LYS A 257 7.26 -17.86 -15.95
C LYS A 257 8.19 -18.81 -15.20
N SER A 258 9.52 -18.60 -15.31
CA SER A 258 10.51 -19.30 -14.48
C SER A 258 10.57 -18.68 -13.10
N TYR A 259 10.46 -19.48 -12.06
CA TYR A 259 10.56 -19.06 -10.67
C TYR A 259 11.75 -19.70 -9.97
N GLU A 260 12.35 -18.94 -9.06
CA GLU A 260 13.53 -19.38 -8.29
C GLU A 260 13.14 -20.30 -7.12
N SER A 261 11.95 -20.09 -6.56
CA SER A 261 11.44 -20.81 -5.39
C SER A 261 9.91 -20.76 -5.34
N ILE A 262 9.34 -21.76 -4.70
CA ILE A 262 7.89 -21.86 -4.39
C ILE A 262 7.74 -22.11 -2.90
N ALA A 263 6.69 -21.52 -2.30
CA ALA A 263 6.20 -21.94 -1.01
C ALA A 263 4.68 -22.15 -1.06
N LYS A 264 4.19 -23.09 -0.26
CA LYS A 264 2.78 -23.39 -0.07
C LYS A 264 2.46 -23.43 1.42
N SER A 265 1.27 -23.00 1.80
CA SER A 265 0.74 -23.07 3.14
C SER A 265 -0.79 -23.05 3.08
N CYS A 266 -1.45 -23.20 4.21
CA CYS A 266 -2.90 -23.10 4.27
C CYS A 266 -3.29 -22.31 5.54
N ILE A 267 -4.02 -21.21 5.37
CA ILE A 267 -4.44 -20.39 6.50
C ILE A 267 -5.67 -20.97 7.20
N SER A 268 -6.45 -21.80 6.50
CA SER A 268 -7.62 -22.48 7.07
C SER A 268 -7.26 -23.66 7.99
N ASP A 269 -6.00 -24.11 8.00
CA ASP A 269 -5.53 -25.17 8.91
C ASP A 269 -5.46 -24.67 10.37
N TYR A 270 -5.49 -23.36 10.57
CA TYR A 270 -5.48 -22.73 11.88
C TYR A 270 -6.92 -22.44 12.34
N LYS A 271 -7.21 -22.67 13.60
CA LYS A 271 -8.54 -22.51 14.18
C LYS A 271 -9.06 -21.07 14.05
N ASP A 272 -8.22 -20.11 14.39
CA ASP A 272 -8.57 -18.70 14.46
C ASP A 272 -7.33 -17.81 14.25
N ILE A 273 -7.55 -16.49 14.22
CA ILE A 273 -6.50 -15.49 14.03
C ILE A 273 -5.45 -15.49 15.18
N ILE A 274 -5.83 -15.94 16.38
CA ILE A 274 -4.94 -16.04 17.52
C ILE A 274 -3.93 -17.16 17.28
N GLU A 275 -4.39 -18.29 16.81
CA GLU A 275 -3.53 -19.43 16.47
C GLU A 275 -2.59 -19.08 15.33
N VAL A 276 -3.08 -18.37 14.29
CA VAL A 276 -2.24 -17.81 13.22
C VAL A 276 -1.16 -16.89 13.79
N SER A 277 -1.53 -15.96 14.67
CA SER A 277 -0.57 -15.04 15.32
C SER A 277 0.53 -15.76 16.09
N ASN A 278 0.20 -16.89 16.72
CA ASN A 278 1.13 -17.64 17.57
C ASN A 278 2.00 -18.64 16.79
N MET A 279 1.44 -19.29 15.77
CA MET A 279 2.04 -20.48 15.16
C MET A 279 2.38 -20.34 13.69
N PHE A 280 1.69 -19.45 12.95
CA PHE A 280 1.84 -19.38 11.50
C PHE A 280 3.24 -18.91 11.09
N LYS A 281 3.81 -19.61 10.13
CA LYS A 281 5.06 -19.27 9.45
C LYS A 281 4.94 -19.63 7.98
N CYS A 282 5.27 -18.70 7.11
CA CYS A 282 5.38 -18.94 5.68
C CYS A 282 6.46 -18.03 5.09
N GLU A 283 7.26 -18.56 4.20
CA GLU A 283 8.17 -17.75 3.41
C GLU A 283 7.40 -17.20 2.19
N PHE A 284 6.81 -16.04 2.35
CA PHE A 284 6.14 -15.37 1.26
C PHE A 284 7.13 -14.80 0.26
N TYR A 285 6.84 -14.99 -1.02
CA TYR A 285 7.60 -14.43 -2.13
C TYR A 285 6.86 -13.29 -2.80
N ASN A 286 7.48 -12.73 -3.84
CA ASN A 286 7.05 -11.49 -4.48
C ASN A 286 5.81 -11.60 -5.39
N ALA A 287 5.30 -12.81 -5.62
CA ALA A 287 4.03 -13.05 -6.28
C ALA A 287 3.28 -14.19 -5.60
N GLY A 288 1.97 -14.10 -5.48
CA GLY A 288 1.20 -15.18 -4.87
C GLY A 288 -0.31 -14.96 -4.90
N VAL A 289 -1.00 -16.02 -4.47
CA VAL A 289 -2.45 -16.10 -4.35
C VAL A 289 -2.81 -16.84 -3.07
N MET A 290 -3.89 -16.40 -2.41
CA MET A 290 -4.63 -17.17 -1.43
C MET A 290 -6.01 -17.47 -2.02
N LYS A 291 -6.34 -18.76 -2.15
CA LYS A 291 -7.61 -19.24 -2.68
C LYS A 291 -8.23 -20.22 -1.69
N ASN A 292 -9.41 -19.92 -1.18
CA ASN A 292 -10.10 -20.73 -0.15
C ASN A 292 -9.21 -21.07 1.07
N GLY A 293 -8.35 -20.12 1.49
CA GLY A 293 -7.40 -20.32 2.57
C GLY A 293 -6.09 -21.00 2.17
N GLY A 294 -6.02 -21.65 1.02
CA GLY A 294 -4.79 -22.22 0.46
C GLY A 294 -3.88 -21.12 -0.10
N ILE A 295 -2.62 -21.15 0.26
CA ILE A 295 -1.59 -20.17 -0.11
C ILE A 295 -0.62 -20.80 -1.10
N TYR A 296 -0.40 -20.12 -2.23
CA TYR A 296 0.64 -20.44 -3.19
C TYR A 296 1.44 -19.20 -3.54
N THR A 297 2.76 -19.23 -3.39
CA THR A 297 3.61 -18.08 -3.63
C THR A 297 4.91 -18.46 -4.32
N VAL A 298 5.38 -17.61 -5.22
CA VAL A 298 6.55 -17.86 -6.06
C VAL A 298 7.52 -16.68 -6.04
N LYS A 299 8.81 -16.98 -6.08
CA LYS A 299 9.88 -16.01 -6.26
C LYS A 299 10.23 -15.91 -7.74
N THR A 300 9.96 -14.77 -8.34
CA THR A 300 10.16 -14.53 -9.77
C THR A 300 10.75 -13.13 -10.02
N LYS A 301 10.98 -12.79 -11.28
CA LYS A 301 11.53 -11.50 -11.73
C LYS A 301 10.57 -10.84 -12.70
N SER A 302 10.64 -9.51 -12.80
CA SER A 302 9.93 -8.77 -13.84
C SER A 302 10.33 -9.24 -15.24
N ASP A 303 9.35 -9.24 -16.15
CA ASP A 303 9.55 -9.50 -17.59
C ASP A 303 9.13 -8.26 -18.38
N PHE A 304 9.87 -7.18 -18.16
CA PHE A 304 9.60 -5.87 -18.74
C PHE A 304 10.92 -5.10 -18.94
N ASN A 305 11.05 -4.40 -20.07
CA ASN A 305 12.32 -3.82 -20.50
C ASN A 305 12.31 -2.30 -20.72
N LEU A 306 11.23 -1.60 -20.39
CA LEU A 306 11.16 -0.15 -20.54
C LEU A 306 11.72 0.55 -19.30
N ILE A 307 12.66 1.47 -19.52
CA ILE A 307 13.26 2.31 -18.46
C ILE A 307 12.76 3.74 -18.62
N TYR A 308 12.28 4.33 -17.53
CA TYR A 308 11.98 5.76 -17.47
C TYR A 308 13.16 6.49 -16.81
N PRO A 309 14.00 7.21 -17.55
CA PRO A 309 15.20 7.83 -17.01
C PRO A 309 14.88 9.09 -16.20
N LEU A 310 15.64 9.31 -15.12
CA LEU A 310 15.52 10.46 -14.21
C LEU A 310 15.62 11.81 -14.94
N ARG A 311 16.37 11.87 -16.06
CA ARG A 311 16.48 13.09 -16.88
C ARG A 311 15.14 13.63 -17.38
N LYS A 312 14.13 12.77 -17.58
CA LYS A 312 12.81 13.16 -18.09
C LYS A 312 11.93 13.89 -17.07
N ILE A 313 12.26 13.76 -15.77
CA ILE A 313 11.50 14.46 -14.71
C ILE A 313 12.15 15.77 -14.30
N ARG A 314 13.39 16.01 -14.74
CA ARG A 314 14.19 17.18 -14.39
C ARG A 314 13.55 18.45 -14.96
N GLU A 315 13.49 19.49 -14.14
CA GLU A 315 13.09 20.82 -14.62
C GLU A 315 14.12 21.37 -15.60
N GLU A 316 13.64 21.89 -16.74
CA GLU A 316 14.47 22.47 -17.81
C GLU A 316 14.54 24.01 -17.72
N ASN A 317 13.65 24.60 -16.91
CA ASN A 317 13.65 26.03 -16.62
C ASN A 317 14.73 26.40 -15.59
N GLU A 318 14.85 27.67 -15.29
CA GLU A 318 15.72 28.16 -14.24
C GLU A 318 15.24 27.70 -12.86
N VAL A 319 16.14 27.11 -12.09
CA VAL A 319 15.88 26.61 -10.75
C VAL A 319 16.46 27.58 -9.73
N ASP A 320 15.71 27.82 -8.65
CA ASP A 320 16.11 28.72 -7.55
C ASP A 320 17.48 28.31 -6.97
N GLU A 321 18.34 29.32 -6.72
CA GLU A 321 19.71 29.14 -6.22
C GLU A 321 19.79 28.31 -4.93
N LYS A 322 18.75 28.33 -4.08
CA LYS A 322 18.71 27.56 -2.83
C LYS A 322 18.80 26.05 -3.02
N PHE A 323 18.54 25.53 -4.21
CA PHE A 323 18.66 24.10 -4.51
C PHE A 323 20.09 23.67 -4.87
N PHE A 324 20.94 24.62 -5.29
CA PHE A 324 22.32 24.30 -5.67
C PHE A 324 23.18 24.01 -4.44
N LEU A 325 24.09 23.06 -4.59
CA LEU A 325 25.01 22.71 -3.53
C LEU A 325 26.19 23.69 -3.48
N THR A 326 26.55 24.12 -2.26
CA THR A 326 27.82 24.77 -2.02
C THR A 326 28.97 23.75 -2.11
N ASP A 327 30.21 24.21 -2.32
CA ASP A 327 31.39 23.32 -2.39
C ASP A 327 31.50 22.43 -1.14
N ALA A 328 31.28 22.97 0.04
CA ALA A 328 31.28 22.22 1.30
C ALA A 328 30.16 21.12 1.34
N GLN A 329 28.99 21.38 0.73
CA GLN A 329 27.93 20.37 0.60
C GLN A 329 28.29 19.32 -0.43
N VAL A 330 28.93 19.69 -1.54
CA VAL A 330 29.43 18.74 -2.56
C VAL A 330 30.42 17.74 -1.92
N GLU A 331 31.41 18.23 -1.17
CA GLU A 331 32.36 17.36 -0.44
C GLU A 331 31.64 16.44 0.55
N LYS A 332 30.68 17.00 1.31
CA LYS A 332 29.90 16.23 2.29
C LYS A 332 29.07 15.14 1.63
N PHE A 333 28.39 15.42 0.52
CA PHE A 333 27.63 14.41 -0.23
C PHE A 333 28.55 13.37 -0.86
N ALA A 334 29.69 13.75 -1.43
CA ALA A 334 30.70 12.82 -1.95
C ALA A 334 31.15 11.84 -0.85
N PHE A 335 31.45 12.34 0.35
CA PHE A 335 31.77 11.51 1.51
C PHE A 335 30.59 10.60 1.93
N LEU A 336 29.37 11.16 2.05
CA LEU A 336 28.19 10.39 2.48
C LEU A 336 27.83 9.26 1.50
N LYS A 337 27.96 9.52 0.19
CA LYS A 337 27.63 8.57 -0.87
C LYS A 337 28.78 7.61 -1.24
N GLY A 338 30.00 7.92 -0.79
CA GLY A 338 31.18 7.06 -0.95
C GLY A 338 31.04 5.72 -0.23
N SER A 339 31.88 4.76 -0.60
CA SER A 339 31.99 3.48 0.13
C SER A 339 32.62 3.70 1.50
N LYS A 340 32.15 2.98 2.49
CA LYS A 340 32.66 3.05 3.88
C LYS A 340 32.85 1.68 4.46
N ARG A 341 33.89 1.56 5.29
CA ARG A 341 34.15 0.39 6.13
C ARG A 341 34.44 0.89 7.55
N ILE A 342 33.42 0.87 8.40
CA ILE A 342 33.45 1.47 9.74
C ILE A 342 33.58 0.35 10.77
N PRO A 343 34.61 0.34 11.62
CA PRO A 343 34.71 -0.64 12.70
C PRO A 343 33.61 -0.38 13.73
N ARG A 344 32.91 -1.41 14.16
CA ARG A 344 31.87 -1.39 15.19
C ARG A 344 32.01 -2.59 16.11
N VAL A 345 31.40 -2.51 17.29
CA VAL A 345 31.36 -3.60 18.26
C VAL A 345 29.91 -3.98 18.48
N LYS A 346 29.60 -5.30 18.46
CA LYS A 346 28.27 -5.81 18.80
C LYS A 346 28.02 -5.68 20.31
N PRO A 347 26.74 -5.78 20.75
CA PRO A 347 26.42 -5.77 22.20
C PRO A 347 27.13 -6.86 23.01
N ASP A 348 27.53 -7.96 22.37
CA ASP A 348 28.30 -9.06 22.97
C ASP A 348 29.82 -8.83 23.00
N GLY A 349 30.29 -7.63 22.63
CA GLY A 349 31.72 -7.28 22.57
C GLY A 349 32.45 -7.70 21.29
N THR A 350 31.80 -8.41 20.36
CA THR A 350 32.45 -8.88 19.11
C THR A 350 32.69 -7.73 18.14
N PRO A 351 33.94 -7.48 17.70
CA PRO A 351 34.22 -6.46 16.69
C PRO A 351 33.74 -6.91 15.32
N TYR A 352 33.17 -5.98 14.55
CA TYR A 352 32.78 -6.19 13.15
C TYR A 352 32.96 -4.91 12.34
N TYR A 353 32.99 -5.04 11.02
CA TYR A 353 33.00 -3.90 10.15
C TYR A 353 31.60 -3.67 9.57
N TYR A 354 31.03 -2.51 9.85
CA TYR A 354 29.87 -2.02 9.12
C TYR A 354 30.34 -1.50 7.76
N THR A 355 29.84 -2.10 6.68
CA THR A 355 30.22 -1.75 5.31
C THR A 355 29.06 -1.12 4.57
N GLU A 356 29.33 0.00 3.89
CA GLU A 356 28.41 0.61 2.93
C GLU A 356 29.06 0.64 1.56
N GLY A 357 28.39 0.12 0.52
CA GLY A 357 28.83 0.25 -0.86
C GLY A 357 28.70 1.69 -1.38
N ALA A 358 29.42 2.11 -2.40
CA ALA A 358 29.27 3.42 -3.01
C ALA A 358 27.87 3.59 -3.66
N MET A 359 27.39 4.84 -3.67
CA MET A 359 26.21 5.26 -4.43
C MET A 359 26.63 6.28 -5.50
N PRO A 360 25.93 6.37 -6.63
CA PRO A 360 26.19 7.41 -7.63
C PRO A 360 26.12 8.82 -7.03
N PHE A 361 27.06 9.67 -7.42
CA PHE A 361 27.09 11.08 -7.07
C PHE A 361 27.69 11.91 -8.22
N PRO A 362 26.95 12.79 -8.86
CA PRO A 362 25.48 12.91 -8.81
C PRO A 362 24.73 11.63 -9.19
N ASP A 363 23.41 11.56 -8.96
CA ASP A 363 22.57 10.43 -9.33
C ASP A 363 22.55 10.24 -10.86
N ASN A 364 22.49 8.98 -11.30
CA ASN A 364 22.51 8.64 -12.72
C ASN A 364 21.20 9.07 -13.40
N LEU A 365 21.31 10.02 -14.33
CA LEU A 365 20.17 10.55 -15.08
C LEU A 365 19.58 9.58 -16.11
N ASP A 366 20.30 8.52 -16.50
CA ASP A 366 19.84 7.51 -17.47
C ASP A 366 19.11 6.33 -16.84
N ALA A 367 19.04 6.29 -15.50
CA ALA A 367 18.32 5.27 -14.76
C ALA A 367 17.07 5.90 -14.07
N PRO A 368 16.07 5.09 -13.67
CA PRO A 368 15.01 5.56 -12.80
C PRO A 368 15.57 6.08 -11.47
N ALA A 369 14.91 7.08 -10.88
CA ALA A 369 15.24 7.56 -9.54
C ALA A 369 15.32 6.42 -8.53
N ARG A 370 16.19 6.54 -7.54
CA ARG A 370 16.19 5.64 -6.38
C ARG A 370 14.89 5.81 -5.58
N THR A 371 14.61 4.91 -4.65
CA THR A 371 13.49 5.08 -3.73
C THR A 371 13.64 6.40 -2.96
N MET A 372 12.69 7.32 -3.12
CA MET A 372 12.61 8.54 -2.33
C MET A 372 12.17 8.22 -0.91
N LEU A 373 12.85 8.80 0.06
CA LEU A 373 12.54 8.66 1.48
C LEU A 373 12.03 9.99 2.05
N THR A 374 11.44 9.94 3.24
CA THR A 374 10.91 11.12 3.94
C THR A 374 11.99 12.17 4.32
N SER A 375 13.27 11.76 4.29
CA SER A 375 14.43 12.63 4.50
C SER A 375 14.90 13.37 3.22
N GLU A 376 14.17 13.25 2.10
CA GLU A 376 14.53 13.92 0.84
C GLU A 376 14.66 15.44 1.00
N GLY A 377 15.65 16.02 0.33
CA GLY A 377 15.98 17.44 0.45
C GLY A 377 16.86 17.78 1.66
N GLY A 378 17.12 16.83 2.58
CA GLY A 378 18.08 17.00 3.67
C GLY A 378 19.48 16.50 3.30
N VAL A 379 20.48 16.80 4.12
CA VAL A 379 21.85 16.28 3.93
C VAL A 379 21.93 14.86 4.45
N SER A 380 21.56 13.90 3.59
CA SER A 380 21.54 12.46 3.88
C SER A 380 22.14 11.68 2.72
N ARG A 381 22.72 10.54 3.03
CA ARG A 381 23.21 9.59 2.00
C ARG A 381 22.15 9.25 0.94
N THR A 382 20.89 9.15 1.36
CA THR A 382 19.77 8.73 0.52
C THR A 382 19.15 9.86 -0.29
N THR A 383 19.45 11.14 0.01
CA THR A 383 18.98 12.29 -0.73
C THR A 383 19.48 12.26 -2.18
N HIS A 384 18.60 12.58 -3.13
CA HIS A 384 18.99 12.70 -4.52
C HIS A 384 19.78 13.99 -4.75
N VAL A 385 20.84 13.87 -5.51
CA VAL A 385 21.61 15.01 -6.04
C VAL A 385 21.74 14.79 -7.53
N ILE A 386 21.28 15.74 -8.32
CA ILE A 386 21.29 15.64 -9.78
C ILE A 386 22.12 16.78 -10.40
N GLU A 387 22.52 16.57 -11.62
CA GLU A 387 23.10 17.64 -12.46
C GLU A 387 21.97 18.52 -12.99
N ASP A 388 22.06 19.81 -12.79
CA ASP A 388 21.11 20.79 -13.32
C ASP A 388 21.11 20.82 -14.85
N PHE A 389 19.94 21.08 -15.44
CA PHE A 389 19.79 21.07 -16.90
C PHE A 389 20.62 22.16 -17.59
N LYS A 390 20.55 23.40 -17.09
CA LYS A 390 21.23 24.58 -17.69
C LYS A 390 22.66 24.74 -17.23
N THR A 391 22.88 24.77 -15.92
CA THR A 391 24.17 25.14 -15.34
C THR A 391 25.16 23.99 -15.22
N LYS A 392 24.69 22.76 -15.34
CA LYS A 392 25.46 21.51 -15.12
C LYS A 392 26.03 21.36 -13.70
N LYS A 393 25.66 22.24 -12.78
CA LYS A 393 26.07 22.18 -11.37
C LYS A 393 25.24 21.14 -10.60
N PRO A 394 25.80 20.52 -9.56
CA PRO A 394 25.04 19.59 -8.70
C PRO A 394 24.03 20.36 -7.84
N ARG A 395 22.79 19.82 -7.76
CA ARG A 395 21.73 20.37 -6.94
C ARG A 395 20.80 19.29 -6.36
N LEU A 396 20.04 19.67 -5.36
CA LEU A 396 18.94 18.87 -4.83
C LEU A 396 17.76 18.85 -5.82
N LEU A 397 16.86 17.90 -5.64
CA LEU A 397 15.56 17.89 -6.33
C LEU A 397 14.70 19.05 -5.84
N THR A 398 13.95 19.65 -6.74
CA THR A 398 12.85 20.55 -6.39
C THR A 398 11.62 19.76 -5.91
N PRO A 399 10.67 20.37 -5.20
CA PRO A 399 9.42 19.71 -4.85
C PRO A 399 8.65 19.21 -6.08
N VAL A 400 8.69 19.92 -7.19
CA VAL A 400 8.05 19.53 -8.46
C VAL A 400 8.69 18.26 -9.02
N GLU A 401 10.00 18.16 -9.01
CA GLU A 401 10.71 16.94 -9.45
C GLU A 401 10.41 15.77 -8.51
N CYS A 402 10.23 16.00 -7.20
CA CYS A 402 9.80 14.99 -6.25
C CYS A 402 8.38 14.48 -6.56
N GLU A 403 7.46 15.36 -6.94
CA GLU A 403 6.10 15.03 -7.37
C GLU A 403 6.13 14.21 -8.67
N ARG A 404 6.89 14.63 -9.67
CA ARG A 404 7.08 13.91 -10.95
C ARG A 404 7.68 12.51 -10.76
N ILE A 405 8.61 12.31 -9.81
CA ILE A 405 9.18 11.00 -9.48
C ILE A 405 8.11 10.03 -9.00
N ASN A 406 7.09 10.50 -8.29
CA ASN A 406 5.96 9.68 -7.86
C ASN A 406 4.81 9.68 -8.88
N GLY A 407 4.88 10.46 -9.96
CA GLY A 407 3.85 10.56 -10.99
C GLY A 407 2.66 11.43 -10.61
N PHE A 408 2.81 12.33 -9.63
CA PHE A 408 1.82 13.38 -9.36
C PHE A 408 1.94 14.52 -10.37
N PRO A 409 0.87 15.28 -10.60
CA PRO A 409 0.95 16.54 -11.35
C PRO A 409 1.92 17.53 -10.68
N ASP A 410 2.50 18.42 -11.47
CA ASP A 410 3.36 19.50 -10.99
C ASP A 410 2.61 20.38 -9.98
N ASN A 411 3.30 20.77 -8.92
CA ASN A 411 2.74 21.58 -7.81
C ASN A 411 1.58 20.93 -7.04
N TRP A 412 1.41 19.63 -7.14
CA TRP A 412 0.36 18.90 -6.43
C TRP A 412 0.31 19.20 -4.94
N THR A 413 1.47 19.18 -4.29
CA THR A 413 1.60 19.44 -2.84
C THR A 413 1.82 20.92 -2.50
N ASN A 414 1.70 21.83 -3.47
CA ASN A 414 1.80 23.28 -3.24
C ASN A 414 0.47 23.84 -2.69
N THR A 415 0.09 23.41 -1.51
CA THR A 415 -1.17 23.76 -0.82
C THR A 415 -0.92 24.44 0.53
N GLY A 416 0.14 25.26 0.61
CA GLY A 416 0.56 25.95 1.86
C GLY A 416 1.65 25.21 2.64
N MET A 417 2.04 24.01 2.22
CA MET A 417 3.15 23.27 2.85
C MET A 417 4.51 23.93 2.59
N THR A 418 5.41 23.82 3.59
CA THR A 418 6.81 24.14 3.38
C THR A 418 7.47 23.15 2.42
N GLN A 419 8.55 23.54 1.73
CA GLN A 419 9.33 22.66 0.86
C GLN A 419 9.70 21.33 1.54
N LYS A 420 10.14 21.39 2.79
CA LYS A 420 10.48 20.19 3.57
C LYS A 420 9.30 19.24 3.76
N LYS A 421 8.11 19.79 3.98
CA LYS A 421 6.87 19.01 4.10
C LYS A 421 6.44 18.40 2.77
N ARG A 422 6.54 19.15 1.67
CA ARG A 422 6.28 18.64 0.32
C ARG A 422 7.16 17.42 0.01
N ASN A 423 8.46 17.52 0.26
CA ASN A 423 9.40 16.40 0.07
C ASN A 423 9.06 15.21 1.00
N PHE A 424 8.69 15.48 2.25
CA PHE A 424 8.28 14.47 3.21
C PHE A 424 7.03 13.70 2.72
N MET A 425 6.02 14.42 2.20
CA MET A 425 4.81 13.80 1.65
C MET A 425 5.15 12.90 0.46
N MET A 426 6.03 13.35 -0.44
CA MET A 426 6.49 12.52 -1.57
C MET A 426 7.32 11.31 -1.14
N GLY A 427 8.08 11.40 -0.05
CA GLY A 427 8.76 10.25 0.55
C GLY A 427 7.81 9.16 1.06
N ASN A 428 6.64 9.53 1.55
CA ASN A 428 5.60 8.60 2.01
C ASN A 428 4.69 8.11 0.86
N ALA A 429 4.48 8.93 -0.17
CA ALA A 429 3.53 8.66 -1.23
C ALA A 429 3.87 7.40 -2.04
N LEU A 430 2.85 6.78 -2.61
CA LEU A 430 2.99 5.71 -3.60
C LEU A 430 3.37 6.28 -4.99
N VAL A 431 3.65 5.40 -5.95
CA VAL A 431 3.85 5.78 -7.36
C VAL A 431 2.50 5.70 -8.08
N VAL A 432 1.98 6.87 -8.46
CA VAL A 432 0.65 7.05 -9.08
C VAL A 432 0.45 6.16 -10.32
N GLY A 433 1.45 6.08 -11.19
CA GLY A 433 1.38 5.26 -12.41
C GLY A 433 1.24 3.74 -12.16
N VAL A 434 1.58 3.24 -10.96
CA VAL A 434 1.28 1.84 -10.61
C VAL A 434 -0.21 1.67 -10.35
N ILE A 435 -0.83 2.64 -9.65
CA ILE A 435 -2.27 2.62 -9.36
C ILE A 435 -3.07 2.81 -10.64
N GLU A 436 -2.64 3.68 -11.55
CA GLU A 436 -3.27 3.85 -12.87
C GLU A 436 -3.35 2.52 -13.62
N LYS A 437 -2.22 1.81 -13.74
CA LYS A 437 -2.14 0.51 -14.41
C LYS A 437 -3.00 -0.57 -13.73
N ILE A 438 -2.99 -0.63 -12.39
CA ILE A 438 -3.85 -1.57 -11.63
C ILE A 438 -5.31 -1.18 -11.81
N GLY A 439 -5.64 0.10 -11.75
CA GLY A 439 -6.98 0.64 -11.89
C GLY A 439 -7.64 0.25 -13.22
N GLU A 440 -6.90 0.30 -14.33
CA GLU A 440 -7.38 -0.15 -15.63
C GLU A 440 -7.83 -1.62 -15.63
N GLU A 441 -7.09 -2.49 -14.97
CA GLU A 441 -7.47 -3.91 -14.89
C GLU A 441 -8.64 -4.15 -13.92
N ILE A 442 -8.74 -3.38 -12.82
CA ILE A 442 -9.91 -3.45 -11.93
C ILE A 442 -11.16 -2.94 -12.66
N GLU A 443 -11.07 -1.88 -13.47
CA GLU A 443 -12.19 -1.44 -14.31
C GLU A 443 -12.66 -2.52 -15.27
N ASN A 444 -11.73 -3.21 -15.95
CA ASN A 444 -12.03 -4.34 -16.82
C ASN A 444 -12.73 -5.49 -16.08
N ILE A 445 -12.34 -5.75 -14.82
CA ILE A 445 -12.98 -6.76 -13.97
C ILE A 445 -14.42 -6.33 -13.64
N ILE A 446 -14.63 -5.09 -13.19
CA ILE A 446 -15.96 -4.56 -12.83
C ILE A 446 -16.89 -4.53 -14.03
N ASP A 447 -16.38 -4.18 -15.21
CA ASP A 447 -17.18 -4.16 -16.43
C ASP A 447 -17.68 -5.58 -16.82
N LYS A 448 -16.98 -6.64 -16.41
CA LYS A 448 -17.40 -8.04 -16.57
C LYS A 448 -18.34 -8.53 -15.45
N GLU A 449 -18.43 -7.84 -14.32
CA GLU A 449 -19.41 -8.13 -13.27
C GLU A 449 -20.83 -7.75 -13.69
N ASN A 450 -20.95 -6.87 -14.67
CA ASN A 450 -22.18 -6.31 -15.21
C ASN A 450 -22.71 -7.11 -16.41
#